data_173262ef1d32dafc2b8d8ef3204f498f
#
_entry.id   173262ef1d32dafc2b8d8ef3204f498f
#
_cell.length_a   1.000
_cell.length_b   1.000
_cell.length_c   1.000
_cell.angle_alpha   90.00
_cell.angle_beta   90.00
_cell.angle_gamma   90.00
#
_symmetry.space_group_name_H-M   'P 1'
#
loop_
_entity.id
_entity.type
_entity.pdbx_description
1 polymer ?
#
loop_
_entity_poly.entity_id
_entity_poly.type
_entity_poly.pdbx_seq_one_letter_code
_entity_poly.pdbx_strand_id
1 'polypeptide(L)'
;MIRYCVLSMIAAAAIMLAGGCGASQPAGHAAIGKVTYKGKPVPRGSILLSPDSSKGHTGPAISASIVDGMFDSSQAKQRLTSGAYRVRINGFDGNAQPDRELPLGQQMFAEYTTTIEVTDDNAGDLMIEVKP
;
A
#
# COMPACT_ATOMS: atom_id res chain seq x y z
N MET A 1 -11.96 17.50 66.09
CA MET A 1 -12.80 17.01 64.99
C MET A 1 -12.50 17.64 63.62
N ILE A 2 -11.48 18.48 63.48
CA ILE A 2 -11.15 19.13 62.19
C ILE A 2 -9.94 18.46 61.49
N ARG A 3 -9.34 17.46 62.11
CA ARG A 3 -8.10 16.83 61.61
C ARG A 3 -8.31 15.62 60.69
N TYR A 4 -9.54 15.17 60.52
CA TYR A 4 -9.87 13.99 59.67
C TYR A 4 -10.49 14.34 58.31
N CYS A 5 -10.84 15.61 58.08
CA CYS A 5 -11.42 16.02 56.80
C CYS A 5 -10.39 16.37 55.71
N VAL A 6 -9.11 16.51 56.05
CA VAL A 6 -8.08 16.94 55.08
C VAL A 6 -7.40 15.76 54.41
N LEU A 7 -7.50 14.55 54.94
CA LEU A 7 -6.88 13.36 54.35
C LEU A 7 -7.75 12.63 53.32
N SER A 8 -9.04 12.98 53.19
CA SER A 8 -9.94 12.32 52.21
C SER A 8 -10.01 13.01 50.85
N MET A 9 -9.35 14.15 50.68
CA MET A 9 -9.41 14.91 49.42
C MET A 9 -8.21 14.73 48.49
N ILE A 10 -7.22 13.95 48.87
CA ILE A 10 -5.99 13.73 48.08
C ILE A 10 -6.04 12.39 47.30
N ALA A 11 -7.02 11.53 47.56
CA ALA A 11 -7.11 10.22 46.90
C ALA A 11 -7.95 10.21 45.61
N ALA A 12 -8.54 11.33 45.19
CA ALA A 12 -9.44 11.39 44.01
C ALA A 12 -8.83 12.02 42.75
N ALA A 13 -7.57 12.43 42.77
CA ALA A 13 -6.93 13.16 41.66
C ALA A 13 -5.93 12.36 40.84
N ALA A 14 -5.83 11.04 41.00
CA ALA A 14 -4.79 10.22 40.36
C ALA A 14 -5.30 9.22 39.30
N ILE A 15 -6.55 9.34 38.82
CA ILE A 15 -7.11 8.38 37.81
C ILE A 15 -7.64 9.10 36.57
N MET A 16 -6.84 10.01 35.98
CA MET A 16 -7.18 10.63 34.70
C MET A 16 -5.97 10.82 33.77
N LEU A 17 -5.06 9.85 33.68
CA LEU A 17 -3.94 9.91 32.74
C LEU A 17 -3.66 8.57 32.06
N ALA A 18 -4.70 7.79 31.78
CA ALA A 18 -4.61 6.65 30.88
C ALA A 18 -5.50 6.89 29.64
N GLY A 19 -5.46 8.10 29.11
CA GLY A 19 -5.89 8.39 27.76
C GLY A 19 -4.81 7.87 26.82
N GLY A 20 -4.84 6.55 26.55
CA GLY A 20 -3.96 5.96 25.56
C GLY A 20 -4.15 6.69 24.24
N CYS A 21 -3.09 7.33 23.73
CA CYS A 21 -2.98 7.68 22.33
C CYS A 21 -2.99 6.37 21.54
N GLY A 22 -4.18 5.83 21.28
CA GLY A 22 -4.35 4.84 20.27
C GLY A 22 -3.96 5.49 18.94
N ALA A 23 -2.78 5.15 18.41
CA ALA A 23 -2.42 5.51 17.06
C ALA A 23 -3.50 4.94 16.15
N SER A 24 -4.38 5.81 15.62
CA SER A 24 -5.38 5.40 14.65
C SER A 24 -4.64 4.95 13.40
N GLN A 25 -4.84 3.68 13.00
CA GLN A 25 -4.33 3.20 11.74
C GLN A 25 -5.00 3.99 10.59
N PRO A 26 -4.24 4.35 9.54
CA PRO A 26 -4.84 5.01 8.39
C PRO A 26 -5.95 4.14 7.82
N ALA A 27 -7.08 4.77 7.48
CA ALA A 27 -8.19 4.08 6.84
C ALA A 27 -7.78 3.51 5.48
N GLY A 28 -8.28 2.30 5.14
CA GLY A 28 -8.01 1.64 3.87
C GLY A 28 -7.14 0.40 4.01
N HIS A 29 -6.72 -0.13 2.87
CA HIS A 29 -6.03 -1.41 2.77
C HIS A 29 -4.64 -1.27 2.14
N ALA A 30 -3.73 -2.16 2.48
CA ALA A 30 -2.51 -2.34 1.71
C ALA A 30 -2.86 -2.92 0.32
N ALA A 31 -2.16 -2.46 -0.71
CA ALA A 31 -2.23 -3.08 -2.04
C ALA A 31 -1.28 -4.28 -2.06
N ILE A 32 -1.83 -5.46 -2.15
CA ILE A 32 -1.07 -6.71 -2.22
C ILE A 32 -1.57 -7.50 -3.43
N GLY A 33 -0.64 -8.04 -4.21
CA GLY A 33 -1.07 -8.80 -5.37
C GLY A 33 0.05 -9.38 -6.20
N LYS A 34 -0.33 -9.83 -7.39
CA LYS A 34 0.56 -10.50 -8.35
C LYS A 34 0.48 -9.84 -9.71
N VAL A 35 1.61 -9.81 -10.39
CA VAL A 35 1.73 -9.31 -11.77
C VAL A 35 2.35 -10.40 -12.63
N THR A 36 1.66 -10.75 -13.71
CA THR A 36 2.15 -11.73 -14.69
C THR A 36 2.25 -11.11 -16.08
N TYR A 37 3.14 -11.64 -16.89
CA TYR A 37 3.30 -11.31 -18.31
C TYR A 37 3.51 -12.60 -19.10
N LYS A 38 2.68 -12.83 -20.13
CA LYS A 38 2.69 -14.09 -20.91
C LYS A 38 2.62 -15.34 -20.01
N GLY A 39 1.79 -15.30 -18.96
CA GLY A 39 1.59 -16.42 -18.04
C GLY A 39 2.69 -16.64 -17.02
N LYS A 40 3.71 -15.78 -16.97
CA LYS A 40 4.85 -15.89 -16.04
C LYS A 40 4.90 -14.70 -15.09
N PRO A 41 5.35 -14.90 -13.85
CA PRO A 41 5.58 -13.79 -12.93
C PRO A 41 6.58 -12.78 -13.52
N VAL A 42 6.30 -11.48 -13.34
CA VAL A 42 7.26 -10.41 -13.67
C VAL A 42 8.36 -10.40 -12.62
N PRO A 43 9.63 -10.68 -12.96
CA PRO A 43 10.68 -10.88 -11.95
C PRO A 43 10.98 -9.64 -11.11
N ARG A 44 11.06 -8.47 -11.78
CA ARG A 44 11.35 -7.19 -11.14
C ARG A 44 10.54 -6.11 -11.81
N GLY A 45 10.22 -5.07 -11.06
CA GLY A 45 9.52 -3.93 -11.61
C GLY A 45 8.93 -3.01 -10.57
N SER A 46 7.99 -2.21 -11.01
CA SER A 46 7.23 -1.30 -10.16
C SER A 46 5.78 -1.22 -10.62
N ILE A 47 4.91 -1.01 -9.65
CA ILE A 47 3.49 -0.76 -9.88
C ILE A 47 3.12 0.56 -9.22
N LEU A 48 2.33 1.37 -9.92
CA LEU A 48 1.75 2.61 -9.41
C LEU A 48 0.23 2.53 -9.56
N LEU A 49 -0.47 2.69 -8.45
CA LEU A 49 -1.93 2.76 -8.41
C LEU A 49 -2.34 4.19 -8.10
N SER A 50 -3.01 4.84 -9.07
CA SER A 50 -3.52 6.20 -8.92
C SER A 50 -5.04 6.17 -8.94
N PRO A 51 -5.73 6.83 -7.98
CA PRO A 51 -7.19 6.93 -8.03
C PRO A 51 -7.63 7.51 -9.38
N ASP A 52 -8.65 6.92 -9.99
CA ASP A 52 -9.13 7.37 -11.28
C ASP A 52 -10.15 8.50 -11.11
N SER A 53 -9.68 9.73 -11.21
CA SER A 53 -10.51 10.92 -11.07
C SER A 53 -11.58 11.04 -12.16
N SER A 54 -11.36 10.44 -13.33
CA SER A 54 -12.37 10.41 -14.39
C SER A 54 -13.61 9.60 -13.99
N LYS A 55 -13.48 8.72 -13.02
CA LYS A 55 -14.56 7.92 -12.42
C LYS A 55 -14.96 8.41 -11.03
N GLY A 56 -14.56 9.63 -10.66
CA GLY A 56 -14.92 10.24 -9.39
C GLY A 56 -14.14 9.74 -8.17
N HIS A 57 -13.05 8.97 -8.38
CA HIS A 57 -12.22 8.50 -7.29
C HIS A 57 -11.00 9.40 -7.12
N THR A 58 -10.75 9.86 -5.89
CA THR A 58 -9.65 10.77 -5.57
C THR A 58 -8.87 10.25 -4.35
N GLY A 59 -7.65 10.72 -4.20
CA GLY A 59 -6.78 10.35 -3.08
C GLY A 59 -5.31 10.24 -3.50
N PRO A 60 -4.44 9.82 -2.58
CA PRO A 60 -3.03 9.64 -2.89
C PRO A 60 -2.79 8.43 -3.79
N ALA A 61 -1.78 8.52 -4.65
CA ALA A 61 -1.27 7.37 -5.39
C ALA A 61 -0.43 6.47 -4.47
N ILE A 62 -0.41 5.19 -4.78
CA ILE A 62 0.36 4.17 -4.06
C ILE A 62 1.30 3.49 -5.03
N SER A 63 2.57 3.37 -4.64
CA SER A 63 3.56 2.62 -5.41
C SER A 63 4.13 1.46 -4.60
N ALA A 64 4.52 0.41 -5.29
CA ALA A 64 5.23 -0.73 -4.71
C ALA A 64 6.21 -1.32 -5.72
N SER A 65 7.24 -1.97 -5.20
CA SER A 65 8.15 -2.76 -6.03
C SER A 65 7.55 -4.12 -6.35
N ILE A 66 7.82 -4.62 -7.55
CA ILE A 66 7.48 -5.98 -7.96
C ILE A 66 8.73 -6.83 -7.81
N VAL A 67 8.61 -7.92 -7.06
CA VAL A 67 9.68 -8.92 -6.83
C VAL A 67 9.08 -10.30 -7.00
N ASP A 68 9.62 -11.08 -7.92
CA ASP A 68 9.13 -12.42 -8.23
C ASP A 68 7.61 -12.47 -8.52
N GLY A 69 7.13 -11.47 -9.23
CA GLY A 69 5.73 -11.32 -9.61
C GLY A 69 4.82 -10.81 -8.51
N MET A 70 5.33 -10.49 -7.34
CA MET A 70 4.52 -10.04 -6.20
C MET A 70 4.81 -8.59 -5.84
N PHE A 71 3.78 -7.88 -5.38
CA PHE A 71 3.91 -6.55 -4.80
C PHE A 71 3.13 -6.46 -3.50
N ASP A 72 3.63 -5.62 -2.59
CA ASP A 72 3.04 -5.40 -1.28
C ASP A 72 3.33 -3.97 -0.83
N SER A 73 2.30 -3.17 -0.65
CA SER A 73 2.40 -1.79 -0.18
C SER A 73 2.18 -1.62 1.32
N SER A 74 2.23 -2.70 2.10
CA SER A 74 1.93 -2.65 3.54
C SER A 74 2.87 -1.72 4.32
N GLN A 75 4.08 -1.47 3.82
CA GLN A 75 5.03 -0.53 4.41
C GLN A 75 4.82 0.92 3.95
N ALA A 76 3.97 1.17 2.97
CA ALA A 76 3.64 2.52 2.53
C ALA A 76 2.71 3.22 3.53
N LYS A 77 2.83 4.54 3.62
CA LYS A 77 1.94 5.35 4.47
C LYS A 77 0.53 5.45 3.89
N GLN A 78 0.44 5.46 2.57
CA GLN A 78 -0.83 5.55 1.85
C GLN A 78 -1.53 4.20 1.83
N ARG A 79 -2.86 4.25 1.83
CA ARG A 79 -3.73 3.06 1.79
C ARG A 79 -4.69 3.15 0.62
N LEU A 80 -5.04 1.98 0.06
CA LEU A 80 -6.12 1.90 -0.92
C LEU A 80 -7.46 2.07 -0.24
N THR A 81 -8.33 2.80 -0.90
CA THR A 81 -9.76 2.85 -0.59
C THR A 81 -10.55 2.22 -1.74
N SER A 82 -11.78 1.79 -1.49
CA SER A 82 -12.62 1.22 -2.55
C SER A 82 -12.87 2.23 -3.66
N GLY A 83 -12.75 1.78 -4.91
CA GLY A 83 -12.98 2.62 -6.08
C GLY A 83 -12.11 2.23 -7.27
N ALA A 84 -12.20 3.02 -8.34
CA ALA A 84 -11.45 2.79 -9.57
C ALA A 84 -10.03 3.35 -9.47
N TYR A 85 -9.07 2.56 -9.91
CA TYR A 85 -7.65 2.94 -9.96
C TYR A 85 -7.09 2.76 -11.36
N ARG A 86 -6.30 3.73 -11.77
CA ARG A 86 -5.43 3.60 -12.94
C ARG A 86 -4.12 2.99 -12.49
N VAL A 87 -3.72 1.91 -13.13
CA VAL A 87 -2.53 1.13 -12.78
C VAL A 87 -1.48 1.30 -13.88
N ARG A 88 -0.25 1.60 -13.50
CA ARG A 88 0.90 1.66 -14.41
C ARG A 88 1.95 0.69 -13.91
N ILE A 89 2.48 -0.12 -14.82
CA ILE A 89 3.44 -1.19 -14.50
C ILE A 89 4.63 -1.08 -15.43
N ASN A 90 5.81 -1.11 -14.84
CA ASN A 90 7.09 -1.32 -15.52
C ASN A 90 7.65 -2.65 -15.06
N GLY A 91 8.07 -3.49 -16.00
CA GLY A 91 8.58 -4.81 -15.70
C GLY A 91 9.93 -5.07 -16.35
N PHE A 92 10.80 -5.77 -15.61
CA PHE A 92 12.16 -6.09 -15.98
C PHE A 92 12.42 -7.59 -15.77
N ASP A 93 13.35 -8.14 -16.56
CA ASP A 93 13.63 -9.58 -16.55
C ASP A 93 14.43 -10.07 -15.32
N GLY A 94 14.86 -9.16 -14.46
CA GLY A 94 15.61 -9.48 -13.25
C GLY A 94 17.06 -9.90 -13.50
N ASN A 95 17.51 -9.88 -14.76
CA ASN A 95 18.87 -10.24 -15.13
C ASN A 95 19.78 -9.03 -15.05
N ALA A 96 20.25 -8.71 -13.84
CA ALA A 96 21.04 -7.54 -13.56
C ALA A 96 22.31 -7.50 -14.39
N GLN A 97 22.56 -6.36 -15.05
CA GLN A 97 23.77 -6.08 -15.84
C GLN A 97 24.35 -4.74 -15.40
N PRO A 98 25.08 -4.68 -14.28
CA PRO A 98 25.61 -3.42 -13.72
C PRO A 98 26.50 -2.67 -14.70
N ASP A 99 27.31 -3.39 -15.50
CA ASP A 99 28.22 -2.81 -16.50
C ASP A 99 27.47 -2.06 -17.62
N ARG A 100 26.19 -2.32 -17.78
CA ARG A 100 25.32 -1.67 -18.75
C ARG A 100 24.28 -0.73 -18.13
N GLU A 101 24.46 -0.41 -16.85
CA GLU A 101 23.51 0.41 -16.09
C GLU A 101 22.10 -0.19 -16.04
N LEU A 102 22.00 -1.52 -16.03
CA LEU A 102 20.74 -2.26 -15.98
C LEU A 102 20.63 -3.02 -14.65
N PRO A 103 20.37 -2.34 -13.52
CA PRO A 103 20.36 -3.00 -12.20
C PRO A 103 19.21 -3.99 -12.02
N LEU A 104 18.12 -3.84 -12.77
CA LEU A 104 16.97 -4.75 -12.75
C LEU A 104 16.89 -5.65 -13.97
N GLY A 105 17.87 -5.58 -14.86
CA GLY A 105 17.84 -6.27 -16.14
C GLY A 105 17.16 -5.47 -17.25
N GLN A 106 16.82 -6.13 -18.33
CA GLN A 106 16.17 -5.49 -19.47
C GLN A 106 14.66 -5.34 -19.25
N GLN A 107 14.12 -4.26 -19.79
CA GLN A 107 12.67 -4.05 -19.80
C GLN A 107 11.98 -5.12 -20.65
N MET A 108 10.95 -5.74 -20.11
CA MET A 108 10.23 -6.85 -20.77
C MET A 108 9.14 -6.38 -21.70
N PHE A 109 8.55 -5.21 -21.42
CA PHE A 109 7.44 -4.61 -22.18
C PHE A 109 7.45 -3.09 -21.97
N ALA A 110 6.83 -2.35 -22.90
CA ALA A 110 6.59 -0.92 -22.71
C ALA A 110 5.71 -0.70 -21.48
N GLU A 111 5.80 0.47 -20.82
CA GLU A 111 4.96 0.77 -19.68
C GLU A 111 3.50 0.37 -19.93
N TYR A 112 2.98 -0.53 -19.12
CA TYR A 112 1.63 -1.04 -19.24
C TYR A 112 0.67 -0.24 -18.36
N THR A 113 -0.44 0.20 -18.94
CA THR A 113 -1.47 0.94 -18.22
C THR A 113 -2.80 0.20 -18.33
N THR A 114 -3.47 0.05 -17.20
CA THR A 114 -4.81 -0.53 -17.14
C THR A 114 -5.63 0.14 -16.03
N THR A 115 -6.90 -0.17 -15.95
CA THR A 115 -7.79 0.28 -14.88
C THR A 115 -8.33 -0.92 -14.14
N ILE A 116 -8.37 -0.84 -12.81
CA ILE A 116 -8.93 -1.87 -11.94
C ILE A 116 -9.95 -1.25 -10.99
N GLU A 117 -10.87 -2.06 -10.52
CA GLU A 117 -11.77 -1.72 -9.42
C GLU A 117 -11.26 -2.35 -8.14
N VAL A 118 -10.98 -1.53 -7.12
CA VAL A 118 -10.56 -2.00 -5.81
C VAL A 118 -11.78 -2.06 -4.89
N THR A 119 -11.92 -3.18 -4.19
CA THR A 119 -12.93 -3.40 -3.16
C THR A 119 -12.24 -3.81 -1.87
N ASP A 120 -12.97 -3.78 -0.76
CA ASP A 120 -12.45 -4.25 0.53
C ASP A 120 -12.04 -5.74 0.47
N ASP A 121 -12.70 -6.51 -0.40
CA ASP A 121 -12.45 -7.95 -0.53
C ASP A 121 -11.23 -8.28 -1.39
N ASN A 122 -10.91 -7.47 -2.41
CA ASN A 122 -9.85 -7.79 -3.37
C ASN A 122 -8.53 -7.05 -3.14
N ALA A 123 -8.48 -6.02 -2.29
CA ALA A 123 -7.30 -5.18 -2.09
C ALA A 123 -6.05 -6.00 -1.66
N GLY A 124 -6.24 -7.08 -0.91
CA GLY A 124 -5.18 -7.99 -0.47
C GLY A 124 -4.82 -9.11 -1.44
N ASP A 125 -5.47 -9.19 -2.60
CA ASP A 125 -5.26 -10.23 -3.60
C ASP A 125 -5.54 -9.72 -5.02
N LEU A 126 -4.85 -8.66 -5.40
CA LEU A 126 -4.97 -8.07 -6.74
C LEU A 126 -4.22 -8.94 -7.76
N MET A 127 -4.88 -9.31 -8.84
CA MET A 127 -4.32 -10.11 -9.91
C MET A 127 -4.27 -9.28 -11.19
N ILE A 128 -3.06 -8.97 -11.67
CA ILE A 128 -2.88 -8.14 -12.84
C ILE A 128 -2.07 -8.90 -13.88
N GLU A 129 -2.66 -9.12 -15.04
CA GLU A 129 -2.00 -9.70 -16.20
C GLU A 129 -1.63 -8.60 -17.18
N VAL A 130 -0.34 -8.44 -17.46
CA VAL A 130 0.14 -7.54 -18.48
C VAL A 130 -0.08 -8.21 -19.84
N LYS A 131 -0.87 -7.56 -20.66
CA LYS A 131 -1.15 -8.04 -22.02
C LYS A 131 -0.08 -7.52 -23.00
N PRO A 132 0.38 -8.37 -23.92
CA PRO A 132 1.33 -7.96 -24.95
C PRO A 132 0.74 -6.95 -25.94
#